data_de02fc7f528eb2821e41870d50493d68
#
_entry.id   de02fc7f528eb2821e41870d50493d68
#
_cell.length_a   1.000
_cell.length_b   1.000
_cell.length_c   1.000
_cell.angle_alpha   90.00
_cell.angle_beta   90.00
_cell.angle_gamma   90.00
#
_symmetry.space_group_name_H-M   'P 1'
#
loop_
_entity.id
_entity.type
_entity.pdbx_description
1 polymer ?
#
loop_
_entity_poly.entity_id
_entity_poly.type
_entity_poly.pdbx_seq_one_letter_code
_entity_poly.pdbx_strand_id
1 'polypeptide(L)'
;DDGHRPVSVVKASDLNRKAPEPGLRFVLSPGPTAWTQLLASNSERFKMMQPGQRVEVSPAGWTVARRIGEWVSGYPALRPEHATSQRPPADTREQRGKRSLGGCGLVIDYGGMRFFSESFRAFRSHKLVDPLEMPGQSDLTANVDFSFLMHALHTTDAFTYGPLSQRDFLTALG
;
A
#
# COMPACT_ATOMS: atom_id res chain seq x y z
N ASP A 1 -14.79 -20.39 -16.68
CA ASP A 1 -15.88 -20.26 -15.70
C ASP A 1 -15.32 -19.71 -14.40
N ASP A 2 -15.12 -18.40 -14.39
CA ASP A 2 -14.58 -17.68 -13.24
C ASP A 2 -15.68 -17.51 -12.20
N GLY A 3 -15.69 -18.44 -11.24
CA GLY A 3 -16.58 -18.42 -10.09
C GLY A 3 -16.38 -17.16 -9.24
N HIS A 4 -17.03 -16.08 -9.61
CA HIS A 4 -17.25 -14.93 -8.75
C HIS A 4 -18.07 -15.36 -7.55
N ARG A 5 -17.41 -15.66 -6.41
CA ARG A 5 -18.11 -15.78 -5.13
C ARG A 5 -18.62 -14.39 -4.75
N PRO A 6 -19.91 -14.24 -4.45
CA PRO A 6 -20.44 -12.97 -4.01
C PRO A 6 -19.74 -12.53 -2.72
N VAL A 7 -19.35 -11.27 -2.67
CA VAL A 7 -18.82 -10.62 -1.46
C VAL A 7 -19.88 -10.74 -0.38
N SER A 8 -19.62 -11.56 0.64
CA SER A 8 -20.51 -11.66 1.77
C SER A 8 -20.45 -10.36 2.56
N VAL A 9 -21.51 -9.58 2.44
CA VAL A 9 -21.76 -8.47 3.37
C VAL A 9 -21.86 -9.08 4.76
N VAL A 10 -20.87 -8.81 5.61
CA VAL A 10 -20.94 -9.20 7.03
C VAL A 10 -22.15 -8.47 7.61
N LYS A 11 -23.23 -9.18 7.85
CA LYS A 11 -24.44 -8.62 8.46
C LYS A 11 -24.07 -8.14 9.86
N ALA A 12 -24.66 -7.03 10.29
CA ALA A 12 -24.47 -6.51 11.66
C ALA A 12 -24.76 -7.57 12.75
N SER A 13 -25.58 -8.58 12.45
CA SER A 13 -25.83 -9.75 13.29
C SER A 13 -24.59 -10.63 13.51
N ASP A 14 -23.66 -10.68 12.56
CA ASP A 14 -22.45 -11.52 12.68
C ASP A 14 -21.37 -10.86 13.54
N LEU A 15 -21.49 -9.56 13.78
CA LEU A 15 -20.64 -8.79 14.68
C LEU A 15 -20.97 -9.06 16.17
N ASN A 16 -22.07 -9.76 16.45
CA ASN A 16 -22.58 -9.99 17.80
C ASN A 16 -22.27 -11.39 18.36
N ARG A 17 -21.34 -12.12 17.75
CA ARG A 17 -20.78 -13.31 18.40
C ARG A 17 -19.99 -12.87 19.63
N LYS A 18 -20.52 -13.24 20.80
CA LYS A 18 -19.93 -13.02 22.11
C LYS A 18 -18.47 -13.48 22.07
N ALA A 19 -17.54 -12.53 21.88
CA ALA A 19 -16.12 -12.84 21.92
C ALA A 19 -15.76 -13.25 23.36
N PRO A 20 -15.02 -14.35 23.54
CA PRO A 20 -14.42 -14.61 24.83
C PRO A 20 -13.39 -13.51 25.12
N GLU A 21 -13.52 -12.90 26.30
CA GLU A 21 -12.63 -11.95 26.98
C GLU A 21 -11.49 -11.26 26.21
N PRO A 22 -11.11 -10.03 26.53
CA PRO A 22 -11.15 -8.83 25.65
C PRO A 22 -10.40 -9.03 24.35
N GLY A 23 -11.10 -9.44 23.32
CA GLY A 23 -10.58 -9.60 21.97
C GLY A 23 -10.66 -8.31 21.16
N LEU A 24 -9.74 -8.15 20.22
CA LEU A 24 -9.83 -7.13 19.17
C LEU A 24 -10.96 -7.51 18.19
N ARG A 25 -11.57 -6.50 17.59
CA ARG A 25 -12.57 -6.69 16.53
C ARG A 25 -12.50 -5.55 15.52
N PHE A 26 -12.86 -5.85 14.30
CA PHE A 26 -13.11 -4.79 13.32
C PHE A 26 -14.40 -4.05 13.66
N VAL A 27 -14.35 -2.74 13.57
CA VAL A 27 -15.53 -1.87 13.69
C VAL A 27 -15.60 -0.94 12.49
N LEU A 28 -16.82 -0.65 12.04
CA LEU A 28 -17.03 0.39 11.05
C LEU A 28 -16.87 1.75 11.72
N SER A 29 -16.13 2.64 11.06
CA SER A 29 -16.09 4.04 11.48
C SER A 29 -17.48 4.66 11.32
N PRO A 30 -17.95 5.49 12.27
CA PRO A 30 -19.24 6.17 12.16
C PRO A 30 -19.31 7.16 10.99
N GLY A 31 -18.19 7.47 10.36
CA GLY A 31 -18.10 8.35 9.21
C GLY A 31 -16.75 8.21 8.48
N PRO A 32 -16.53 8.97 7.41
CA PRO A 32 -15.27 8.97 6.69
C PRO A 32 -14.11 9.35 7.60
N THR A 33 -13.05 8.56 7.56
CA THR A 33 -11.79 8.87 8.25
C THR A 33 -10.94 9.82 7.40
N ALA A 34 -9.94 10.47 8.01
CA ALA A 34 -8.97 11.28 7.25
C ALA A 34 -8.32 10.47 6.12
N TRP A 35 -8.03 9.19 6.34
CA TRP A 35 -7.44 8.30 5.33
C TRP A 35 -8.40 8.00 4.18
N THR A 36 -9.68 7.71 4.47
CA THR A 36 -10.67 7.49 3.41
C THR A 36 -10.89 8.74 2.57
N GLN A 37 -10.93 9.91 3.18
CA GLN A 37 -11.05 11.18 2.47
C GLN A 37 -9.83 11.44 1.58
N LEU A 38 -8.61 11.28 2.12
CA LEU A 38 -7.37 11.48 1.38
C LEU A 38 -7.28 10.54 0.17
N LEU A 39 -7.56 9.27 0.35
CA LEU A 39 -7.51 8.27 -0.70
C LEU A 39 -8.59 8.49 -1.75
N ALA A 40 -9.83 8.76 -1.34
CA ALA A 40 -10.93 9.02 -2.26
C ALA A 40 -10.71 10.28 -3.11
N SER A 41 -10.06 11.32 -2.56
CA SER A 41 -9.80 12.55 -3.29
C SER A 41 -8.63 12.45 -4.28
N ASN A 42 -7.64 11.60 -4.01
CA ASN A 42 -6.37 11.59 -4.74
C ASN A 42 -6.21 10.41 -5.71
N SER A 43 -7.15 9.49 -5.78
CA SER A 43 -7.03 8.33 -6.66
C SER A 43 -8.33 8.00 -7.38
N GLU A 44 -8.33 8.09 -8.70
CA GLU A 44 -9.45 7.65 -9.55
C GLU A 44 -9.81 6.18 -9.29
N ARG A 45 -8.84 5.36 -8.95
CA ARG A 45 -8.99 3.97 -8.58
C ARG A 45 -10.00 3.74 -7.45
N PHE A 46 -9.92 4.57 -6.40
CA PHE A 46 -10.81 4.48 -5.23
C PHE A 46 -12.15 5.18 -5.47
N LYS A 47 -12.18 6.19 -6.32
CA LYS A 47 -13.43 6.86 -6.73
C LYS A 47 -14.38 5.92 -7.49
N MET A 48 -13.85 4.92 -8.17
CA MET A 48 -14.64 3.92 -8.92
C MET A 48 -15.21 2.81 -8.04
N MET A 49 -14.88 2.78 -6.76
CA MET A 49 -15.39 1.74 -5.84
C MET A 49 -16.88 1.94 -5.58
N GLN A 50 -17.60 0.81 -5.59
CA GLN A 50 -19.02 0.80 -5.26
C GLN A 50 -19.22 0.75 -3.74
N PRO A 51 -20.33 1.32 -3.22
CA PRO A 51 -20.70 1.18 -1.82
C PRO A 51 -20.71 -0.30 -1.39
N GLY A 52 -20.09 -0.58 -0.23
CA GLY A 52 -19.97 -1.94 0.30
C GLY A 52 -18.72 -2.70 -0.15
N GLN A 53 -17.98 -2.20 -1.13
CA GLN A 53 -16.68 -2.77 -1.47
C GLN A 53 -15.65 -2.45 -0.38
N ARG A 54 -14.75 -3.41 -0.15
CA ARG A 54 -13.65 -3.30 0.79
C ARG A 54 -12.33 -3.14 0.03
N VAL A 55 -11.41 -2.40 0.60
CA VAL A 55 -10.04 -2.28 0.10
C VAL A 55 -9.06 -2.19 1.27
N GLU A 56 -7.94 -2.85 1.12
CA GLU A 56 -6.79 -2.77 2.02
C GLU A 56 -5.80 -1.76 1.44
N VAL A 57 -5.43 -0.76 2.22
CA VAL A 57 -4.46 0.26 1.82
C VAL A 57 -3.46 0.50 2.93
N SER A 58 -2.23 0.81 2.57
CA SER A 58 -1.16 1.15 3.49
C SER A 58 -0.66 2.57 3.26
N PRO A 59 -1.16 3.57 4.00
CA PRO A 59 -0.63 4.93 3.92
C PRO A 59 0.85 5.01 4.29
N ALA A 60 1.31 4.17 5.22
CA ALA A 60 2.72 4.03 5.54
C ALA A 60 3.53 3.51 4.35
N GLY A 61 3.02 2.48 3.64
CA GLY A 61 3.61 1.95 2.42
C GLY A 61 3.74 3.02 1.33
N TRP A 62 2.71 3.83 1.14
CA TRP A 62 2.76 5.00 0.24
C TRP A 62 3.91 5.94 0.60
N THR A 63 4.01 6.32 1.87
CA THR A 63 5.04 7.25 2.35
C THR A 63 6.44 6.69 2.17
N VAL A 64 6.64 5.40 2.48
CA VAL A 64 7.92 4.71 2.32
C VAL A 64 8.30 4.61 0.84
N ALA A 65 7.37 4.19 -0.02
CA ALA A 65 7.62 4.10 -1.47
C ALA A 65 8.02 5.46 -2.05
N ARG A 66 7.30 6.52 -1.71
CA ARG A 66 7.64 7.87 -2.15
C ARG A 66 9.06 8.28 -1.71
N ARG A 67 9.43 8.02 -0.45
CA ARG A 67 10.78 8.30 0.05
C ARG A 67 11.86 7.51 -0.69
N ILE A 68 11.60 6.23 -0.97
CA ILE A 68 12.51 5.42 -1.78
C ILE A 68 12.70 6.05 -3.16
N GLY A 69 11.60 6.46 -3.79
CA GLY A 69 11.63 7.15 -5.08
C GLY A 69 12.49 8.42 -5.06
N GLU A 70 12.36 9.22 -4.02
CA GLU A 70 13.15 10.42 -3.81
C GLU A 70 14.65 10.12 -3.68
N TRP A 71 15.02 9.09 -2.93
CA TRP A 71 16.42 8.68 -2.78
C TRP A 71 17.00 8.12 -4.08
N VAL A 72 16.24 7.28 -4.77
CA VAL A 72 16.67 6.65 -6.03
C VAL A 72 16.83 7.69 -7.14
N SER A 73 15.94 8.68 -7.21
CA SER A 73 16.01 9.73 -8.21
C SER A 73 17.09 10.80 -7.91
N GLY A 74 17.66 10.78 -6.70
CA GLY A 74 18.65 11.77 -6.29
C GLY A 74 18.09 13.15 -5.97
N TYR A 75 16.77 13.27 -5.89
CA TYR A 75 16.09 14.50 -5.48
C TYR A 75 15.67 14.41 -4.02
N PRO A 76 16.04 15.40 -3.17
CA PRO A 76 15.42 15.51 -1.86
C PRO A 76 13.94 15.86 -2.04
N ALA A 77 13.08 15.18 -1.28
CA ALA A 77 11.67 15.52 -1.22
C ALA A 77 11.47 17.01 -0.94
N LEU A 78 10.68 17.67 -1.77
CA LEU A 78 10.11 18.94 -1.38
C LEU A 78 9.26 18.69 -0.13
N ARG A 79 9.61 19.38 0.96
CA ARG A 79 8.78 19.30 2.18
C ARG A 79 7.36 19.75 1.84
N PRO A 80 6.31 19.13 2.41
CA PRO A 80 4.91 19.46 2.09
C PRO A 80 4.56 20.95 2.25
N GLU A 81 5.28 21.67 3.08
CA GLU A 81 5.12 23.09 3.35
C GLU A 81 5.45 24.02 2.16
N HIS A 82 6.04 23.49 1.08
CA HIS A 82 6.43 24.27 -0.10
C HIS A 82 5.91 23.70 -1.42
N ALA A 83 4.89 22.88 -1.40
CA ALA A 83 4.21 22.42 -2.61
C ALA A 83 3.36 23.55 -3.23
N THR A 84 3.99 24.67 -3.55
CA THR A 84 3.45 25.60 -4.54
C THR A 84 3.76 25.03 -5.92
N SER A 85 2.76 25.05 -6.81
CA SER A 85 2.71 24.47 -8.14
C SER A 85 3.73 25.03 -9.15
N GLN A 86 4.86 25.55 -8.70
CA GLN A 86 5.92 26.05 -9.56
C GLN A 86 7.03 25.02 -9.61
N ARG A 87 7.21 24.44 -10.80
CA ARG A 87 8.40 23.69 -11.19
C ARG A 87 9.62 24.53 -10.79
N PRO A 88 10.58 23.99 -10.01
CA PRO A 88 11.78 24.73 -9.68
C PRO A 88 12.46 25.24 -10.97
N PRO A 89 13.02 26.45 -10.96
CA PRO A 89 13.68 27.02 -12.13
C PRO A 89 14.81 26.10 -12.60
N ALA A 90 15.00 26.03 -13.90
CA ALA A 90 16.00 25.18 -14.54
C ALA A 90 17.36 25.31 -13.84
N ASP A 91 17.85 24.15 -13.45
CA ASP A 91 19.05 23.86 -12.70
C ASP A 91 20.25 24.76 -13.05
N THR A 92 20.72 25.51 -12.11
CA THR A 92 22.02 26.20 -12.24
C THR A 92 23.14 25.17 -12.04
N ARG A 93 24.24 25.36 -12.75
CA ARG A 93 25.40 24.46 -12.74
C ARG A 93 25.95 24.14 -11.32
N GLU A 94 25.72 25.05 -10.35
CA GLU A 94 26.12 24.90 -8.94
C GLU A 94 25.24 23.89 -8.17
N GLN A 95 23.97 23.72 -8.55
CA GLN A 95 23.08 22.76 -7.91
C GLN A 95 23.34 21.33 -8.38
N ARG A 96 23.91 21.15 -9.58
CA ARG A 96 24.33 19.84 -10.09
C ARG A 96 25.43 19.17 -9.26
N GLY A 97 26.30 19.94 -8.61
CA GLY A 97 27.38 19.40 -7.77
C GLY A 97 26.91 18.79 -6.44
N LYS A 98 25.65 19.00 -6.02
CA LYS A 98 25.07 18.46 -4.78
C LYS A 98 24.03 17.36 -5.02
N ARG A 99 23.82 16.94 -6.26
CA ARG A 99 22.90 15.86 -6.58
C ARG A 99 23.54 14.52 -6.28
N SER A 100 22.80 13.67 -5.60
CA SER A 100 23.08 12.25 -5.59
C SER A 100 23.08 11.75 -7.05
N LEU A 101 23.97 10.83 -7.38
CA LEU A 101 24.01 10.21 -8.71
C LEU A 101 22.76 9.38 -9.01
N GLY A 102 21.80 9.32 -8.09
CA GLY A 102 20.67 8.45 -8.16
C GLY A 102 21.06 7.02 -7.77
N GLY A 103 20.11 6.11 -7.91
CA GLY A 103 20.31 4.71 -7.54
C GLY A 103 19.27 3.81 -8.17
N CYS A 104 19.31 2.55 -7.78
CA CYS A 104 18.25 1.60 -8.08
C CYS A 104 17.82 0.90 -6.78
N GLY A 105 16.57 0.43 -6.77
CA GLY A 105 15.99 -0.31 -5.67
C GLY A 105 15.20 -1.50 -6.18
N LEU A 106 15.12 -2.53 -5.38
CA LEU A 106 14.31 -3.71 -5.63
C LEU A 106 13.35 -3.93 -4.48
N VAL A 107 12.06 -4.04 -4.78
CA VAL A 107 11.01 -4.34 -3.81
C VAL A 107 10.49 -5.75 -4.10
N ILE A 108 10.59 -6.63 -3.12
CA ILE A 108 10.15 -8.02 -3.22
C ILE A 108 9.13 -8.27 -2.12
N ASP A 109 7.91 -8.64 -2.51
CA ASP A 109 6.86 -8.98 -1.56
C ASP A 109 5.75 -9.80 -2.21
N TYR A 110 4.85 -10.33 -1.40
CA TYR A 110 3.62 -10.98 -1.87
C TYR A 110 2.61 -9.93 -2.29
N GLY A 111 2.06 -10.06 -3.51
CA GLY A 111 1.09 -9.06 -3.96
C GLY A 111 0.75 -9.16 -5.43
N GLY A 112 0.31 -8.04 -5.98
CA GLY A 112 -0.06 -7.93 -7.39
C GLY A 112 -0.40 -6.51 -7.79
N MET A 113 -0.72 -6.31 -9.08
CA MET A 113 -1.09 -5.02 -9.65
C MET A 113 -2.57 -4.69 -9.45
N ARG A 114 -3.08 -4.96 -8.27
CA ARG A 114 -4.49 -4.74 -7.93
C ARG A 114 -4.63 -4.43 -6.45
N PHE A 115 -5.76 -3.83 -6.06
CA PHE A 115 -6.12 -3.74 -4.66
C PHE A 115 -6.62 -5.10 -4.14
N PHE A 116 -6.45 -5.30 -2.85
CA PHE A 116 -6.92 -6.48 -2.13
C PHE A 116 -7.99 -6.06 -1.11
N SER A 117 -8.86 -7.01 -0.77
CA SER A 117 -9.98 -6.78 0.16
C SER A 117 -9.97 -7.71 1.37
N GLU A 118 -9.29 -8.86 1.25
CA GLU A 118 -9.31 -9.94 2.25
C GLU A 118 -7.97 -10.66 2.31
N SER A 119 -6.88 -9.92 2.20
CA SER A 119 -5.53 -10.49 2.23
C SER A 119 -4.90 -10.45 3.62
N PHE A 120 -5.46 -9.69 4.56
CA PHE A 120 -4.97 -9.60 5.92
C PHE A 120 -5.17 -10.92 6.67
N ARG A 121 -4.09 -11.49 7.15
CA ARG A 121 -4.04 -12.81 7.78
C ARG A 121 -2.94 -12.87 8.83
N ALA A 122 -3.01 -13.88 9.69
CA ALA A 122 -2.02 -14.12 10.73
C ALA A 122 -1.53 -15.57 10.71
N PHE A 123 -0.26 -15.72 11.09
CA PHE A 123 0.36 -17.02 11.26
C PHE A 123 0.95 -17.14 12.67
N ARG A 124 0.74 -18.30 13.28
CA ARG A 124 1.35 -18.70 14.56
C ARG A 124 1.78 -20.15 14.47
N SER A 125 3.07 -20.41 14.76
CA SER A 125 3.66 -21.77 14.62
C SER A 125 3.35 -22.39 13.25
N HIS A 126 3.53 -21.62 12.16
CA HIS A 126 3.27 -22.02 10.77
C HIS A 126 1.82 -22.40 10.44
N LYS A 127 0.88 -22.03 11.29
CA LYS A 127 -0.56 -22.27 11.07
C LYS A 127 -1.27 -20.92 10.89
N LEU A 128 -2.24 -20.91 9.98
CA LEU A 128 -3.13 -19.76 9.80
C LEU A 128 -4.04 -19.66 11.03
N VAL A 129 -4.11 -18.46 11.62
CA VAL A 129 -4.93 -18.15 12.79
C VAL A 129 -5.71 -16.85 12.54
N ASP A 130 -6.70 -16.56 13.38
CA ASP A 130 -7.41 -15.29 13.34
C ASP A 130 -6.42 -14.13 13.68
N PRO A 131 -6.30 -13.12 12.83
CA PRO A 131 -5.39 -11.98 13.07
C PRO A 131 -5.75 -11.15 14.30
N LEU A 132 -6.97 -11.27 14.81
CA LEU A 132 -7.45 -10.55 15.99
C LEU A 132 -7.38 -11.38 17.27
N GLU A 133 -7.06 -12.69 17.14
CA GLU A 133 -6.87 -13.57 18.27
C GLU A 133 -5.46 -13.41 18.84
N MET A 134 -5.35 -13.27 20.15
CA MET A 134 -4.09 -13.19 20.91
C MET A 134 -3.11 -12.14 20.35
N PRO A 135 -3.40 -10.83 20.44
CA PRO A 135 -2.57 -9.76 19.91
C PRO A 135 -1.11 -9.87 20.39
N GLY A 136 -0.17 -9.66 19.47
CA GLY A 136 1.26 -9.72 19.74
C GLY A 136 1.87 -11.14 19.73
N GLN A 137 1.08 -12.18 19.46
CA GLN A 137 1.56 -13.57 19.44
C GLN A 137 1.52 -14.23 18.04
N SER A 138 1.25 -13.44 17.02
CA SER A 138 1.12 -13.94 15.65
C SER A 138 1.79 -12.99 14.67
N ASP A 139 2.36 -13.55 13.61
CA ASP A 139 2.90 -12.79 12.50
C ASP A 139 1.75 -12.33 11.62
N LEU A 140 1.60 -11.02 11.47
CA LEU A 140 0.56 -10.41 10.65
C LEU A 140 1.10 -10.14 9.24
N THR A 141 0.32 -10.45 8.22
CA THR A 141 0.68 -10.21 6.83
C THR A 141 -0.54 -9.82 6.00
N ALA A 142 -0.29 -9.06 4.94
CA ALA A 142 -1.26 -8.73 3.91
C ALA A 142 -0.56 -8.68 2.56
N ASN A 143 -1.30 -8.77 1.48
CA ASN A 143 -0.73 -8.66 0.14
C ASN A 143 -0.44 -7.18 -0.19
N VAL A 144 0.65 -6.95 -0.90
CA VAL A 144 1.03 -5.62 -1.38
C VAL A 144 0.31 -5.30 -2.68
N ASP A 145 -0.35 -4.16 -2.71
CA ASP A 145 -0.82 -3.54 -3.95
C ASP A 145 0.33 -2.77 -4.61
N PHE A 146 1.03 -3.43 -5.52
CA PHE A 146 2.16 -2.81 -6.23
C PHE A 146 1.73 -1.62 -7.10
N SER A 147 0.51 -1.60 -7.62
CA SER A 147 0.03 -0.44 -8.37
C SER A 147 -0.14 0.80 -7.49
N PHE A 148 -0.48 0.61 -6.21
CA PHE A 148 -0.52 1.70 -5.24
C PHE A 148 0.87 2.24 -4.92
N LEU A 149 1.87 1.35 -4.74
CA LEU A 149 3.26 1.75 -4.52
C LEU A 149 3.86 2.44 -5.76
N MET A 150 3.59 1.92 -6.95
CA MET A 150 4.04 2.56 -8.21
C MET A 150 3.44 3.96 -8.36
N HIS A 151 2.18 4.15 -7.99
CA HIS A 151 1.58 5.49 -8.01
C HIS A 151 2.30 6.44 -7.04
N ALA A 152 2.70 5.97 -5.86
CA ALA A 152 3.53 6.77 -4.94
C ALA A 152 4.89 7.13 -5.55
N LEU A 153 5.55 6.17 -6.21
CA LEU A 153 6.82 6.37 -6.89
C LEU A 153 6.70 7.36 -8.07
N HIS A 154 5.61 7.32 -8.83
CA HIS A 154 5.34 8.24 -9.94
C HIS A 154 5.13 9.70 -9.48
N THR A 155 4.95 9.97 -8.19
CA THR A 155 5.00 11.33 -7.65
C THR A 155 6.42 11.87 -7.50
N THR A 156 7.42 11.06 -7.81
CA THR A 156 8.85 11.39 -7.80
C THR A 156 9.42 11.25 -9.22
N ASP A 157 10.68 11.57 -9.41
CA ASP A 157 11.38 11.40 -10.69
C ASP A 157 11.94 9.96 -10.87
N ALA A 158 11.53 9.00 -10.04
CA ALA A 158 11.95 7.61 -10.14
C ALA A 158 11.16 6.87 -11.23
N PHE A 159 11.85 6.06 -12.02
CA PHE A 159 11.23 5.14 -12.96
C PHE A 159 10.95 3.80 -12.29
N THR A 160 9.82 3.19 -12.64
CA THR A 160 9.41 1.89 -12.11
C THR A 160 9.32 0.86 -13.22
N TYR A 161 9.76 -0.36 -12.92
CA TYR A 161 9.71 -1.51 -13.81
C TYR A 161 9.06 -2.70 -13.09
N GLY A 162 8.42 -3.57 -13.82
CA GLY A 162 7.73 -4.74 -13.27
C GLY A 162 6.23 -4.47 -13.00
N PRO A 163 5.61 -5.24 -12.09
CA PRO A 163 6.21 -6.36 -11.36
C PRO A 163 6.54 -7.55 -12.26
N LEU A 164 7.57 -8.25 -11.89
CA LEU A 164 7.87 -9.60 -12.41
C LEU A 164 7.50 -10.62 -11.33
N SER A 165 7.12 -11.83 -11.75
CA SER A 165 6.99 -12.91 -10.79
C SER A 165 8.37 -13.27 -10.22
N GLN A 166 8.43 -13.67 -8.95
CA GLN A 166 9.69 -14.13 -8.34
C GLN A 166 10.31 -15.27 -9.15
N ARG A 167 9.48 -16.16 -9.72
CA ARG A 167 9.94 -17.24 -10.58
C ARG A 167 10.66 -16.71 -11.82
N ASP A 168 10.04 -15.76 -12.55
CA ASP A 168 10.62 -15.23 -13.78
C ASP A 168 11.89 -14.45 -13.50
N PHE A 169 11.90 -13.69 -12.40
CA PHE A 169 13.08 -12.95 -11.95
C PHE A 169 14.26 -13.92 -11.67
N LEU A 170 14.03 -14.96 -10.87
CA LEU A 170 15.08 -15.94 -10.54
C LEU A 170 15.53 -16.74 -11.77
N THR A 171 14.61 -17.12 -12.66
CA THR A 171 14.95 -17.83 -13.91
C THR A 171 15.80 -16.97 -14.83
N ALA A 172 15.58 -15.67 -14.89
CA ALA A 172 16.37 -14.76 -15.69
C ALA A 172 17.79 -14.53 -15.16
N LEU A 173 17.99 -14.76 -13.89
CA LEU A 173 19.32 -14.65 -13.25
C LEU A 173 20.17 -15.93 -13.35
N GLY A 174 19.59 -17.08 -13.75
CA GLY A 174 20.24 -18.39 -13.79
C GLY A 174 19.89 -19.19 -12.56
#